data_633e81f6bcf9fdba59ebe4265aee8869
#
_entry.id   633e81f6bcf9fdba59ebe4265aee8869
#
_cell.length_a   1.000
_cell.length_b   1.000
_cell.length_c   1.000
_cell.angle_alpha   90.00
_cell.angle_beta   90.00
_cell.angle_gamma   90.00
#
_symmetry.space_group_name_H-M   'P 1'
#
loop_
_entity.id
_entity.type
_entity.pdbx_description
1 polymer ?
#
loop_
_entity_poly.entity_id
_entity_poly.type
_entity_poly.pdbx_seq_one_letter_code
_entity_poly.pdbx_strand_id
1 'polypeptide(L)'
;MKTVDFDIVTIINDQELLRKLFVCDSIFLSEMSSVTFSGQISLGANLKFTGKCIFNSGCIIDDGSIIYNSKFGNNCHIRPYSLISDTQAGDGNIIGPFSFVRDKTFIENNSILGAHTEIARAVISSNVKISHRAFIADAKINEDVIIGAGVIFCNFNGEKKCKSTISKSVIVGSGTLIISPVVIGESSIIAAGSVVNKDIKANKKFIQKRESLEI
;
A
#
# COMPACT_ATOMS: atom_id res chain seq x y z
N MET A 1 14.03 8.71 15.86
CA MET A 1 13.44 9.51 14.76
C MET A 1 13.90 10.95 14.87
N LYS A 2 14.32 11.55 13.81
CA LYS A 2 14.63 12.97 13.74
C LYS A 2 13.76 13.67 12.70
N THR A 3 13.28 14.86 13.05
CA THR A 3 12.46 15.69 12.17
C THR A 3 13.32 16.88 11.68
N VAL A 4 13.24 17.14 10.39
CA VAL A 4 13.88 18.30 9.74
C VAL A 4 12.82 19.02 8.93
N ASP A 5 12.86 20.37 8.97
CA ASP A 5 11.99 21.22 8.17
C ASP A 5 12.78 21.79 6.99
N PHE A 6 12.24 21.64 5.80
CA PHE A 6 12.82 22.12 4.56
C PHE A 6 11.98 23.27 4.04
N ASP A 7 12.45 24.50 4.23
CA ASP A 7 11.78 25.72 3.75
C ASP A 7 11.54 25.74 2.24
N ILE A 8 12.40 25.02 1.51
CA ILE A 8 12.31 24.85 0.05
C ILE A 8 12.46 23.38 -0.32
N VAL A 9 12.01 23.01 -1.51
CA VAL A 9 12.22 21.64 -2.03
C VAL A 9 13.72 21.38 -2.14
N THR A 10 14.19 20.41 -1.39
CA THR A 10 15.61 20.04 -1.30
C THR A 10 15.85 18.69 -1.94
N ILE A 11 16.74 18.63 -2.92
CA ILE A 11 17.19 17.39 -3.56
C ILE A 11 18.53 17.00 -2.95
N ILE A 12 18.57 15.79 -2.39
CA ILE A 12 19.79 15.24 -1.78
C ILE A 12 20.22 14.03 -2.61
N ASN A 13 21.39 14.13 -3.19
CA ASN A 13 22.07 13.06 -3.93
C ASN A 13 23.42 12.68 -3.30
N ASP A 14 23.70 13.21 -2.13
CA ASP A 14 24.91 13.01 -1.35
C ASP A 14 24.57 12.29 -0.04
N GLN A 15 25.18 11.14 0.16
CA GLN A 15 25.00 10.28 1.35
C GLN A 15 25.42 10.97 2.63
N GLU A 16 26.52 11.74 2.58
CA GLU A 16 27.05 12.41 3.76
C GLU A 16 26.19 13.60 4.18
N LEU A 17 25.67 14.36 3.22
CA LEU A 17 24.71 15.41 3.48
C LEU A 17 23.42 14.86 4.12
N LEU A 18 22.91 13.74 3.63
CA LEU A 18 21.72 13.10 4.20
C LEU A 18 21.94 12.69 5.65
N ARG A 19 23.09 12.07 5.97
CA ARG A 19 23.47 11.70 7.34
C ARG A 19 23.61 12.91 8.27
N LYS A 20 24.23 13.98 7.80
CA LYS A 20 24.39 15.23 8.58
C LYS A 20 23.06 15.86 8.90
N LEU A 21 22.16 15.99 7.93
CA LEU A 21 20.83 16.61 8.12
C LEU A 21 19.98 15.87 9.17
N PHE A 22 19.96 14.56 9.10
CA PHE A 22 19.18 13.75 10.03
C PHE A 22 19.99 13.25 11.25
N VAL A 23 21.30 13.57 11.32
CA VAL A 23 22.20 13.13 12.41
C VAL A 23 22.06 11.62 12.65
N CYS A 24 22.13 10.84 11.57
CA CYS A 24 21.89 9.41 11.59
C CYS A 24 22.81 8.68 10.59
N ASP A 25 23.72 7.86 11.10
CA ASP A 25 24.68 7.12 10.28
C ASP A 25 24.07 5.88 9.59
N SER A 26 22.88 5.47 10.00
CA SER A 26 22.18 4.29 9.48
C SER A 26 21.18 4.58 8.37
N ILE A 27 21.20 5.78 7.79
CA ILE A 27 20.43 6.09 6.58
C ILE A 27 21.34 5.91 5.36
N PHE A 28 20.88 5.15 4.38
CA PHE A 28 21.64 4.80 3.18
C PHE A 28 20.98 5.33 1.91
N LEU A 29 21.77 6.02 1.09
CA LEU A 29 21.43 6.43 -0.27
C LEU A 29 22.30 5.61 -1.23
N SER A 30 21.69 4.83 -2.12
CA SER A 30 22.43 4.05 -3.11
C SER A 30 23.07 4.95 -4.17
N GLU A 31 24.11 4.47 -4.82
CA GLU A 31 24.75 5.19 -5.93
C GLU A 31 23.76 5.61 -7.01
N MET A 32 23.97 6.75 -7.64
CA MET A 32 23.09 7.36 -8.66
C MET A 32 21.65 7.59 -8.20
N SER A 33 21.39 7.60 -6.90
CA SER A 33 20.07 7.83 -6.33
C SER A 33 19.90 9.27 -5.85
N SER A 34 18.65 9.70 -5.71
CA SER A 34 18.32 11.01 -5.13
C SER A 34 17.09 10.93 -4.25
N VAL A 35 17.08 11.71 -3.19
CA VAL A 35 15.90 11.90 -2.34
C VAL A 35 15.51 13.37 -2.37
N THR A 36 14.25 13.64 -2.62
CA THR A 36 13.68 14.99 -2.61
C THR A 36 12.76 15.11 -1.40
N PHE A 37 13.01 16.11 -0.59
CA PHE A 37 12.18 16.47 0.55
C PHE A 37 11.58 17.85 0.37
N SER A 38 10.36 18.05 0.88
CA SER A 38 9.75 19.38 1.03
C SER A 38 8.98 19.48 2.34
N GLY A 39 9.09 20.61 3.03
CA GLY A 39 8.47 20.84 4.33
C GLY A 39 9.00 19.92 5.42
N GLN A 40 8.20 19.65 6.42
CA GLN A 40 8.59 18.87 7.59
C GLN A 40 8.66 17.38 7.28
N ILE A 41 9.82 16.76 7.51
CA ILE A 41 10.06 15.32 7.28
C ILE A 41 10.64 14.68 8.55
N SER A 42 10.11 13.52 8.91
CA SER A 42 10.61 12.73 10.03
C SER A 42 11.15 11.39 9.55
N LEU A 43 12.42 11.10 9.84
CA LEU A 43 13.10 9.87 9.48
C LEU A 43 13.52 9.06 10.70
N GLY A 44 13.27 7.76 10.64
CA GLY A 44 13.78 6.76 11.56
C GLY A 44 15.21 6.35 11.23
N ALA A 45 15.64 5.24 11.81
CA ALA A 45 16.95 4.64 11.62
C ALA A 45 16.93 3.50 10.59
N ASN A 46 18.10 3.11 10.08
CA ASN A 46 18.28 1.97 9.17
C ASN A 46 17.44 2.06 7.88
N LEU A 47 17.26 3.28 7.37
CA LEU A 47 16.52 3.52 6.14
C LEU A 47 17.43 3.34 4.92
N LYS A 48 16.84 2.85 3.81
CA LYS A 48 17.51 2.78 2.52
C LYS A 48 16.68 3.42 1.43
N PHE A 49 17.28 4.36 0.72
CA PHE A 49 16.70 5.00 -0.46
C PHE A 49 17.48 4.60 -1.71
N THR A 50 16.75 4.25 -2.76
CA THR A 50 17.34 3.86 -4.06
C THR A 50 16.52 4.45 -5.20
N GLY A 51 17.18 4.87 -6.28
CA GLY A 51 16.53 5.54 -7.41
C GLY A 51 16.03 6.93 -7.01
N LYS A 52 14.93 7.38 -7.60
CA LYS A 52 14.35 8.70 -7.34
C LYS A 52 13.22 8.58 -6.31
N CYS A 53 13.47 9.04 -5.08
CA CYS A 53 12.49 9.05 -4.01
C CYS A 53 12.03 10.50 -3.73
N ILE A 54 10.73 10.72 -3.57
CA ILE A 54 10.15 12.05 -3.32
C ILE A 54 9.19 11.96 -2.14
N PHE A 55 9.36 12.85 -1.16
CA PHE A 55 8.50 12.96 0.02
C PHE A 55 8.08 14.41 0.22
N ASN A 56 6.78 14.64 0.24
CA ASN A 56 6.21 15.95 0.54
C ASN A 56 6.05 16.16 2.06
N SER A 57 5.62 17.36 2.45
CA SER A 57 5.55 17.80 3.85
C SER A 57 4.73 16.87 4.75
N GLY A 58 5.16 16.73 5.98
CA GLY A 58 4.49 15.92 7.00
C GLY A 58 4.75 14.42 6.89
N CYS A 59 5.59 13.97 5.96
CA CYS A 59 5.92 12.56 5.84
C CYS A 59 6.74 12.04 7.01
N ILE A 60 6.37 10.83 7.47
CA ILE A 60 7.05 10.07 8.51
C ILE A 60 7.49 8.74 7.89
N ILE A 61 8.79 8.45 7.95
CA ILE A 61 9.36 7.18 7.50
C ILE A 61 10.02 6.50 8.69
N ASP A 62 9.42 5.44 9.18
CA ASP A 62 9.90 4.71 10.35
C ASP A 62 11.05 3.76 10.02
N ASP A 63 11.67 3.24 11.08
CA ASP A 63 12.90 2.46 11.08
C ASP A 63 12.87 1.26 10.11
N GLY A 64 14.00 0.97 9.50
CA GLY A 64 14.22 -0.22 8.70
C GLY A 64 13.47 -0.27 7.36
N SER A 65 12.81 0.80 6.97
CA SER A 65 12.07 0.84 5.71
C SER A 65 13.01 1.02 4.52
N ILE A 66 12.67 0.38 3.41
CA ILE A 66 13.43 0.43 2.15
C ILE A 66 12.52 1.00 1.07
N ILE A 67 12.94 2.10 0.47
CA ILE A 67 12.16 2.82 -0.55
C ILE A 67 12.96 2.87 -1.85
N TYR A 68 12.34 2.40 -2.92
CA TYR A 68 12.92 2.43 -4.25
C TYR A 68 11.99 3.19 -5.21
N ASN A 69 12.54 4.20 -5.91
CA ASN A 69 11.89 4.89 -7.04
C ASN A 69 10.40 5.23 -6.81
N SER A 70 10.09 5.84 -5.67
CA SER A 70 8.71 6.06 -5.22
C SER A 70 8.44 7.50 -4.80
N LYS A 71 7.17 7.92 -4.91
CA LYS A 71 6.71 9.28 -4.58
C LYS A 71 5.57 9.24 -3.58
N PHE A 72 5.65 10.12 -2.58
CA PHE A 72 4.65 10.27 -1.52
C PHE A 72 4.19 11.73 -1.44
N GLY A 73 2.88 11.91 -1.35
CA GLY A 73 2.24 13.18 -1.07
C GLY A 73 2.47 13.66 0.37
N ASN A 74 1.66 14.60 0.82
CA ASN A 74 1.78 15.15 2.16
C ASN A 74 1.25 14.18 3.24
N ASN A 75 1.81 14.28 4.46
CA ASN A 75 1.33 13.56 5.64
C ASN A 75 1.26 12.04 5.48
N CYS A 76 2.10 11.44 4.65
CA CYS A 76 2.20 9.99 4.54
C CYS A 76 3.01 9.41 5.70
N HIS A 77 2.57 8.26 6.21
CA HIS A 77 3.29 7.52 7.24
C HIS A 77 3.68 6.13 6.74
N ILE A 78 4.96 5.92 6.48
CA ILE A 78 5.54 4.62 6.16
C ILE A 78 6.01 3.99 7.46
N ARG A 79 5.30 2.97 7.91
CA ARG A 79 5.57 2.27 9.16
C ARG A 79 6.76 1.31 9.04
N PRO A 80 7.36 0.89 10.18
CA PRO A 80 8.63 0.19 10.21
C PRO A 80 8.72 -1.03 9.27
N TYR A 81 9.92 -1.24 8.74
CA TYR A 81 10.29 -2.42 7.94
C TYR A 81 9.41 -2.64 6.71
N SER A 82 8.85 -1.57 6.14
CA SER A 82 8.11 -1.66 4.89
C SER A 82 9.06 -1.57 3.69
N LEU A 83 8.80 -2.36 2.66
CA LEU A 83 9.49 -2.31 1.38
C LEU A 83 8.56 -1.73 0.32
N ILE A 84 8.95 -0.61 -0.28
CA ILE A 84 8.11 0.07 -1.28
C ILE A 84 8.95 0.36 -2.53
N SER A 85 8.48 -0.11 -3.69
CA SER A 85 9.15 0.11 -4.96
C SER A 85 8.20 0.55 -6.05
N ASP A 86 8.69 1.45 -6.92
CA ASP A 86 7.97 1.94 -8.11
C ASP A 86 6.50 2.31 -7.81
N THR A 87 6.28 3.00 -6.69
CA THR A 87 4.95 3.32 -6.17
C THR A 87 4.72 4.82 -6.13
N GLN A 88 3.51 5.25 -6.44
CA GLN A 88 3.06 6.62 -6.25
C GLN A 88 1.91 6.65 -5.26
N ALA A 89 2.05 7.39 -4.18
CA ALA A 89 1.03 7.60 -3.17
C ALA A 89 0.69 9.08 -3.05
N GLY A 90 -0.58 9.42 -3.02
CA GLY A 90 -1.08 10.76 -2.70
C GLY A 90 -0.95 11.08 -1.22
N ASP A 91 -1.78 11.98 -0.73
CA ASP A 91 -1.68 12.52 0.62
C ASP A 91 -2.30 11.58 1.69
N GLY A 92 -1.79 11.67 2.91
CA GLY A 92 -2.40 11.06 4.10
C GLY A 92 -2.41 9.54 4.16
N ASN A 93 -1.61 8.86 3.35
CA ASN A 93 -1.57 7.40 3.32
C ASN A 93 -0.74 6.82 4.45
N ILE A 94 -1.21 5.72 5.04
CA ILE A 94 -0.50 4.94 6.05
C ILE A 94 -0.17 3.56 5.47
N ILE A 95 1.11 3.18 5.44
CA ILE A 95 1.58 1.93 4.84
C ILE A 95 2.39 1.13 5.85
N GLY A 96 2.02 -0.10 6.08
CA GLY A 96 2.74 -1.01 6.96
C GLY A 96 2.19 -1.17 8.37
N PRO A 97 3.01 -1.72 9.28
CA PRO A 97 4.40 -2.16 9.12
C PRO A 97 4.56 -3.45 8.29
N PHE A 98 5.81 -3.77 7.89
CA PHE A 98 6.16 -4.99 7.15
C PHE A 98 5.37 -5.18 5.85
N SER A 99 4.96 -4.11 5.20
CA SER A 99 4.22 -4.18 3.94
C SER A 99 5.16 -4.18 2.74
N PHE A 100 4.77 -4.90 1.69
CA PHE A 100 5.47 -4.90 0.41
C PHE A 100 4.57 -4.31 -0.68
N VAL A 101 4.88 -3.09 -1.12
CA VAL A 101 4.12 -2.37 -2.16
C VAL A 101 5.03 -2.16 -3.37
N ARG A 102 4.59 -2.57 -4.58
CA ARG A 102 5.48 -2.63 -5.73
C ARG A 102 4.80 -2.52 -7.09
N ASP A 103 5.64 -2.54 -8.14
CA ASP A 103 5.26 -2.74 -9.53
C ASP A 103 4.24 -1.73 -10.05
N LYS A 104 4.55 -0.43 -9.97
CA LYS A 104 3.70 0.66 -10.45
C LYS A 104 2.32 0.72 -9.77
N THR A 105 2.28 0.38 -8.48
CA THR A 105 1.09 0.59 -7.66
C THR A 105 0.84 2.09 -7.50
N PHE A 106 -0.41 2.48 -7.66
CA PHE A 106 -0.88 3.85 -7.46
C PHE A 106 -1.89 3.87 -6.31
N ILE A 107 -1.69 4.77 -5.35
CA ILE A 107 -2.55 4.95 -4.18
C ILE A 107 -2.98 6.41 -4.15
N GLU A 108 -4.27 6.68 -4.18
CA GLU A 108 -4.78 8.05 -4.02
C GLU A 108 -4.56 8.56 -2.58
N ASN A 109 -5.58 9.08 -1.94
CA ASN A 109 -5.41 9.75 -0.64
C ASN A 109 -6.05 8.98 0.51
N ASN A 110 -5.52 9.22 1.74
CA ASN A 110 -6.13 8.81 3.01
C ASN A 110 -6.42 7.32 3.14
N SER A 111 -5.62 6.47 2.49
CA SER A 111 -5.78 5.03 2.55
C SER A 111 -4.84 4.39 3.59
N ILE A 112 -5.28 3.27 4.15
CA ILE A 112 -4.52 2.50 5.14
C ILE A 112 -4.22 1.12 4.58
N LEU A 113 -2.94 0.80 4.41
CA LEU A 113 -2.44 -0.51 4.06
C LEU A 113 -1.84 -1.14 5.31
N GLY A 114 -2.54 -2.13 5.86
CA GLY A 114 -2.20 -2.74 7.14
C GLY A 114 -0.96 -3.63 7.11
N ALA A 115 -0.56 -4.11 8.26
CA ALA A 115 0.66 -4.89 8.44
C ALA A 115 0.71 -6.16 7.57
N HIS A 116 1.91 -6.46 7.04
CA HIS A 116 2.16 -7.66 6.23
C HIS A 116 1.28 -7.75 4.97
N THR A 117 0.84 -6.62 4.41
CA THR A 117 0.15 -6.62 3.11
C THR A 117 1.16 -6.68 1.97
N GLU A 118 0.82 -7.42 0.92
CA GLU A 118 1.52 -7.33 -0.35
C GLU A 118 0.60 -6.77 -1.42
N ILE A 119 1.04 -5.70 -2.09
CA ILE A 119 0.26 -5.00 -3.10
C ILE A 119 1.12 -4.76 -4.35
N ALA A 120 0.61 -5.20 -5.51
CA ALA A 120 1.36 -5.08 -6.76
C ALA A 120 0.45 -4.75 -7.94
N ARG A 121 0.88 -3.83 -8.80
CA ARG A 121 0.15 -3.47 -10.03
C ARG A 121 -1.32 -3.12 -9.77
N ALA A 122 -1.57 -2.42 -8.66
CA ALA A 122 -2.90 -2.06 -8.23
C ALA A 122 -3.13 -0.55 -8.32
N VAL A 123 -4.38 -0.18 -8.52
CA VAL A 123 -4.87 1.19 -8.38
C VAL A 123 -5.79 1.21 -7.18
N ILE A 124 -5.44 1.97 -6.16
CA ILE A 124 -6.20 2.10 -4.91
C ILE A 124 -6.67 3.54 -4.82
N SER A 125 -7.98 3.73 -4.86
CA SER A 125 -8.59 5.05 -4.71
C SER A 125 -8.57 5.53 -3.27
N SER A 126 -9.19 6.68 -3.02
CA SER A 126 -9.13 7.34 -1.71
C SER A 126 -9.95 6.62 -0.63
N ASN A 127 -9.53 6.79 0.63
CA ASN A 127 -10.21 6.28 1.83
C ASN A 127 -10.33 4.75 1.91
N VAL A 128 -9.49 4.01 1.20
CA VAL A 128 -9.49 2.55 1.23
C VAL A 128 -8.81 2.04 2.48
N LYS A 129 -9.41 1.03 3.14
CA LYS A 129 -8.82 0.36 4.30
C LYS A 129 -8.54 -1.09 3.96
N ILE A 130 -7.27 -1.45 3.88
CA ILE A 130 -6.80 -2.81 3.67
C ILE A 130 -6.23 -3.33 4.99
N SER A 131 -6.83 -4.39 5.54
CA SER A 131 -6.39 -4.99 6.78
C SER A 131 -5.14 -5.86 6.59
N HIS A 132 -4.67 -6.45 7.67
CA HIS A 132 -3.41 -7.22 7.72
C HIS A 132 -3.38 -8.42 6.78
N ARG A 133 -2.16 -8.81 6.31
CA ARG A 133 -1.90 -10.05 5.54
C ARG A 133 -2.76 -10.19 4.27
N ALA A 134 -3.21 -9.10 3.69
CA ALA A 134 -3.90 -9.15 2.41
C ALA A 134 -2.88 -9.23 1.27
N PHE A 135 -3.18 -10.03 0.24
CA PHE A 135 -2.48 -10.05 -1.03
C PHE A 135 -3.37 -9.45 -2.12
N ILE A 136 -2.98 -8.32 -2.68
CA ILE A 136 -3.75 -7.60 -3.70
C ILE A 136 -2.86 -7.33 -4.90
N ALA A 137 -3.11 -8.03 -5.99
CA ALA A 137 -2.38 -7.80 -7.23
C ALA A 137 -3.30 -7.74 -8.43
N ASP A 138 -2.91 -6.93 -9.42
CA ASP A 138 -3.67 -6.72 -10.65
C ASP A 138 -5.13 -6.33 -10.35
N ALA A 139 -5.33 -5.28 -9.55
CA ALA A 139 -6.64 -4.89 -9.05
C ALA A 139 -6.90 -3.38 -9.17
N LYS A 140 -8.18 -3.03 -9.31
CA LYS A 140 -8.69 -1.68 -9.09
C LYS A 140 -9.61 -1.71 -7.87
N ILE A 141 -9.23 -0.96 -6.83
CA ILE A 141 -10.01 -0.80 -5.60
C ILE A 141 -10.52 0.64 -5.57
N ASN A 142 -11.83 0.81 -5.68
CA ASN A 142 -12.43 2.15 -5.69
C ASN A 142 -12.60 2.70 -4.27
N GLU A 143 -13.17 3.90 -4.15
CA GLU A 143 -13.21 4.69 -2.92
C GLU A 143 -14.00 3.98 -1.81
N ASP A 144 -13.65 4.29 -0.57
CA ASP A 144 -14.35 3.87 0.66
C ASP A 144 -14.46 2.33 0.83
N VAL A 145 -13.64 1.55 0.12
CA VAL A 145 -13.62 0.09 0.22
C VAL A 145 -12.92 -0.36 1.50
N ILE A 146 -13.46 -1.41 2.11
CA ILE A 146 -12.83 -2.10 3.25
C ILE A 146 -12.48 -3.53 2.82
N ILE A 147 -11.20 -3.87 2.89
CA ILE A 147 -10.67 -5.22 2.65
C ILE A 147 -10.27 -5.83 3.99
N GLY A 148 -10.90 -6.94 4.35
CA GLY A 148 -10.64 -7.69 5.58
C GLY A 148 -9.25 -8.34 5.59
N ALA A 149 -8.83 -8.77 6.77
CA ALA A 149 -7.54 -9.43 6.95
C ALA A 149 -7.45 -10.75 6.18
N GLY A 150 -6.27 -11.03 5.58
CA GLY A 150 -6.03 -12.28 4.88
C GLY A 150 -6.85 -12.46 3.59
N VAL A 151 -7.39 -11.39 3.01
CA VAL A 151 -8.03 -11.44 1.69
C VAL A 151 -6.96 -11.66 0.62
N ILE A 152 -7.21 -12.58 -0.29
CA ILE A 152 -6.28 -12.95 -1.37
C ILE A 152 -6.95 -12.75 -2.72
N PHE A 153 -6.31 -11.96 -3.58
CA PHE A 153 -6.65 -11.87 -5.00
C PHE A 153 -5.90 -12.95 -5.77
N CYS A 154 -6.60 -14.02 -6.11
CA CYS A 154 -6.09 -15.12 -6.95
C CYS A 154 -6.05 -14.64 -8.40
N ASN A 155 -5.03 -13.85 -8.73
CA ASN A 155 -4.94 -13.09 -9.97
C ASN A 155 -4.37 -13.89 -11.17
N PHE A 156 -3.95 -15.14 -10.97
CA PHE A 156 -3.38 -15.99 -12.03
C PHE A 156 -4.31 -17.17 -12.29
N ASN A 157 -4.74 -17.33 -13.55
CA ASN A 157 -5.70 -18.36 -13.98
C ASN A 157 -5.05 -19.63 -14.57
N GLY A 158 -3.72 -19.76 -14.42
CA GLY A 158 -2.94 -20.85 -15.03
C GLY A 158 -2.22 -20.43 -16.33
N GLU A 159 -2.71 -19.42 -17.02
CA GLU A 159 -2.14 -18.91 -18.28
C GLU A 159 -1.65 -17.48 -18.16
N LYS A 160 -2.45 -16.60 -17.59
CA LYS A 160 -2.16 -15.16 -17.49
C LYS A 160 -2.69 -14.55 -16.20
N LYS A 161 -2.15 -13.37 -15.88
CA LYS A 161 -2.68 -12.54 -14.79
C LYS A 161 -3.99 -11.86 -15.23
N CYS A 162 -4.99 -11.91 -14.36
CA CYS A 162 -6.33 -11.37 -14.56
C CYS A 162 -6.59 -10.25 -13.56
N LYS A 163 -7.27 -9.19 -14.00
CA LYS A 163 -7.58 -8.03 -13.18
C LYS A 163 -8.98 -8.12 -12.60
N SER A 164 -9.11 -7.77 -11.30
CA SER A 164 -10.42 -7.62 -10.64
C SER A 164 -10.70 -6.18 -10.28
N THR A 165 -11.97 -5.83 -10.17
CA THR A 165 -12.42 -4.50 -9.75
C THR A 165 -13.34 -4.62 -8.53
N ILE A 166 -13.01 -3.89 -7.48
CA ILE A 166 -13.85 -3.71 -6.31
C ILE A 166 -14.43 -2.30 -6.37
N SER A 167 -15.74 -2.21 -6.54
CA SER A 167 -16.43 -0.93 -6.69
C SER A 167 -16.53 -0.19 -5.35
N LYS A 168 -16.98 1.04 -5.39
CA LYS A 168 -17.09 1.94 -4.25
C LYS A 168 -17.85 1.34 -3.07
N SER A 169 -17.42 1.65 -1.84
CA SER A 169 -18.10 1.29 -0.59
C SER A 169 -18.34 -0.22 -0.38
N VAL A 170 -17.59 -1.07 -1.07
CA VAL A 170 -17.65 -2.53 -0.87
C VAL A 170 -16.92 -2.92 0.42
N ILE A 171 -17.50 -3.88 1.14
CA ILE A 171 -16.85 -4.53 2.29
C ILE A 171 -16.56 -5.98 1.93
N VAL A 172 -15.26 -6.34 1.94
CA VAL A 172 -14.81 -7.72 1.74
C VAL A 172 -14.40 -8.29 3.08
N GLY A 173 -15.10 -9.31 3.54
CA GLY A 173 -14.84 -9.99 4.82
C GLY A 173 -13.50 -10.71 4.82
N SER A 174 -12.91 -10.86 6.01
CA SER A 174 -11.60 -11.49 6.22
C SER A 174 -11.51 -12.90 5.64
N GLY A 175 -10.33 -13.30 5.15
CA GLY A 175 -10.08 -14.64 4.62
C GLY A 175 -10.82 -14.94 3.30
N THR A 176 -11.36 -13.93 2.62
CA THR A 176 -12.03 -14.10 1.32
C THR A 176 -11.00 -14.33 0.21
N LEU A 177 -11.27 -15.26 -0.69
CA LEU A 177 -10.53 -15.47 -1.93
C LEU A 177 -11.29 -14.81 -3.10
N ILE A 178 -10.63 -13.93 -3.81
CA ILE A 178 -11.14 -13.26 -5.02
C ILE A 178 -10.52 -13.97 -6.24
N ILE A 179 -11.27 -14.83 -6.90
CA ILE A 179 -10.80 -15.55 -8.09
C ILE A 179 -10.95 -14.66 -9.31
N SER A 180 -9.86 -14.02 -9.68
CA SER A 180 -9.87 -13.05 -10.80
C SER A 180 -10.04 -13.75 -12.17
N PRO A 181 -10.75 -13.12 -13.14
CA PRO A 181 -11.31 -11.77 -13.07
C PRO A 181 -12.71 -11.73 -12.45
N VAL A 182 -12.98 -10.78 -11.56
CA VAL A 182 -14.33 -10.51 -11.06
C VAL A 182 -14.55 -9.01 -10.84
N VAL A 183 -15.80 -8.59 -10.93
CA VAL A 183 -16.26 -7.25 -10.55
C VAL A 183 -17.21 -7.39 -9.35
N ILE A 184 -16.86 -6.75 -8.23
CA ILE A 184 -17.76 -6.66 -7.08
C ILE A 184 -18.41 -5.29 -7.11
N GLY A 185 -19.73 -5.26 -7.32
CA GLY A 185 -20.53 -4.06 -7.48
C GLY A 185 -20.65 -3.24 -6.21
N GLU A 186 -20.91 -1.98 -6.38
CA GLU A 186 -20.95 -0.94 -5.34
C GLU A 186 -21.81 -1.34 -4.13
N SER A 187 -21.37 -0.93 -2.94
CA SER A 187 -22.08 -1.12 -1.67
C SER A 187 -22.42 -2.59 -1.34
N SER A 188 -21.71 -3.54 -1.94
CA SER A 188 -21.87 -4.95 -1.65
C SER A 188 -21.06 -5.39 -0.46
N ILE A 189 -21.54 -6.42 0.24
CA ILE A 189 -20.87 -7.02 1.39
C ILE A 189 -20.56 -8.48 1.08
N ILE A 190 -19.30 -8.86 1.15
CA ILE A 190 -18.83 -10.24 1.00
C ILE A 190 -18.56 -10.79 2.40
N ALA A 191 -19.24 -11.87 2.75
CA ALA A 191 -19.03 -12.53 4.04
C ALA A 191 -17.61 -13.09 4.18
N ALA A 192 -17.08 -13.09 5.40
CA ALA A 192 -15.74 -13.61 5.69
C ALA A 192 -15.59 -15.06 5.22
N GLY A 193 -14.37 -15.40 4.74
CA GLY A 193 -14.00 -16.71 4.27
C GLY A 193 -14.72 -17.16 2.98
N SER A 194 -15.32 -16.26 2.23
CA SER A 194 -15.98 -16.59 0.97
C SER A 194 -14.97 -16.84 -0.16
N VAL A 195 -15.38 -17.62 -1.16
CA VAL A 195 -14.68 -17.75 -2.45
C VAL A 195 -15.55 -17.07 -3.52
N VAL A 196 -15.09 -15.95 -4.01
CA VAL A 196 -15.80 -15.15 -5.02
C VAL A 196 -15.18 -15.45 -6.39
N ASN A 197 -15.91 -16.21 -7.22
CA ASN A 197 -15.49 -16.64 -8.55
C ASN A 197 -16.39 -16.15 -9.69
N LYS A 198 -17.27 -15.20 -9.40
CA LYS A 198 -18.18 -14.55 -10.35
C LYS A 198 -18.48 -13.13 -9.92
N ASP A 199 -18.94 -12.33 -10.85
CA ASP A 199 -19.35 -10.96 -10.59
C ASP A 199 -20.48 -10.87 -9.56
N ILE A 200 -20.40 -9.90 -8.67
CA ILE A 200 -21.43 -9.60 -7.68
C ILE A 200 -22.09 -8.26 -8.08
N LYS A 201 -23.39 -8.24 -8.24
CA LYS A 201 -24.16 -7.01 -8.53
C LYS A 201 -24.11 -6.05 -7.34
N ALA A 202 -24.29 -4.75 -7.61
CA ALA A 202 -24.33 -3.74 -6.56
C ALA A 202 -25.40 -4.01 -5.50
N ASN A 203 -25.16 -3.53 -4.27
CA ASN A 203 -26.07 -3.64 -3.12
C ASN A 203 -26.44 -5.07 -2.74
N LYS A 204 -25.53 -6.02 -2.91
CA LYS A 204 -25.73 -7.42 -2.55
C LYS A 204 -24.91 -7.85 -1.34
N LYS A 205 -25.50 -8.76 -0.55
CA LYS A 205 -24.76 -9.54 0.44
C LYS A 205 -24.46 -10.89 -0.17
N PHE A 206 -23.18 -11.22 -0.31
CA PHE A 206 -22.72 -12.52 -0.78
C PHE A 206 -22.31 -13.36 0.43
N ILE A 207 -23.04 -14.45 0.64
CA ILE A 207 -22.79 -15.41 1.72
C ILE A 207 -22.68 -16.78 1.08
N GLN A 208 -21.52 -17.41 1.24
CA GLN A 208 -21.31 -18.77 0.77
C GLN A 208 -21.81 -19.76 1.84
N LYS A 209 -22.81 -20.57 1.51
CA LYS A 209 -23.22 -21.68 2.39
C LYS A 209 -22.08 -22.68 2.50
N ARG A 210 -21.80 -23.12 3.71
CA ARG A 210 -20.86 -24.22 4.01
C ARG A 210 -21.64 -25.28 4.74
N GLU A 211 -21.55 -26.53 4.27
CA GLU A 211 -22.04 -27.68 5.03
C GLU A 211 -20.94 -28.07 6.02
N SER A 212 -21.31 -28.23 7.29
CA SER A 212 -20.44 -28.85 8.30
C SER A 212 -20.76 -30.36 8.33
N LEU A 213 -19.75 -31.17 8.17
CA LEU A 213 -19.85 -32.61 8.48
C LEU A 213 -19.37 -32.80 9.91
N GLU A 214 -20.26 -33.24 10.80
CA GLU A 214 -19.87 -33.80 12.09
C GLU A 214 -19.54 -35.27 11.87
N ILE A 215 -18.32 -35.70 12.18
CA ILE A 215 -17.83 -37.06 12.09
C ILE A 215 -17.74 -37.64 13.50
#